data_3421caeb68430cbe9e13e2921340267c
#
_entry.id   3421caeb68430cbe9e13e2921340267c
#
_cell.length_a   1.000
_cell.length_b   1.000
_cell.length_c   1.000
_cell.angle_alpha   90.00
_cell.angle_beta   90.00
_cell.angle_gamma   90.00
#
_symmetry.space_group_name_H-M   'P 1'
#
loop_
_entity.id
_entity.type
_entity.pdbx_description
1 polymer ?
#
loop_
_entity_poly.entity_id
_entity_poly.type
_entity_poly.pdbx_seq_one_letter_code
_entity_poly.pdbx_strand_id
1 'polypeptide(L)'
;MKYRELGKSGLKISALGLGCMGMSHGYGAAADKKEMIGLIHQAIEQGITFFDTAEVYGPYTNEELVGEALEPYRKDVVIATKCGIQMIDGKQVVIGKPEVIRSSIEGSLRRLRTDHVDLYYLHRVDPNVPIEEVAETMKELKQEGKILHWGLSEAGVQTIRRAHQVYPLTAIQSEYSMWWREPEKELLPTLEELGIGFVPFSPLGKGFLTGNISRDTQFGKDD
;
A
#
# COMPACT_ATOMS: atom_id res chain seq x y z
N MET A 1 -6.73 -17.27 11.59
CA MET A 1 -6.59 -15.82 11.31
C MET A 1 -7.90 -15.11 11.62
N LYS A 2 -7.86 -13.86 12.14
CA LYS A 2 -9.06 -12.98 12.24
C LYS A 2 -9.20 -12.17 10.96
N TYR A 3 -10.43 -11.82 10.59
CA TYR A 3 -10.71 -10.98 9.43
C TYR A 3 -11.35 -9.66 9.86
N ARG A 4 -11.15 -8.62 9.07
CA ARG A 4 -11.69 -7.28 9.28
C ARG A 4 -12.28 -6.75 7.97
N GLU A 5 -13.29 -5.93 8.08
CA GLU A 5 -13.75 -5.10 6.97
C GLU A 5 -13.02 -3.76 7.02
N LEU A 6 -12.58 -3.25 5.88
CA LEU A 6 -11.97 -1.93 5.77
C LEU A 6 -13.05 -0.85 5.76
N GLY A 7 -13.25 -0.24 6.93
CA GLY A 7 -14.29 0.76 7.13
C GLY A 7 -15.68 0.17 6.86
N LYS A 8 -16.46 0.87 6.03
CA LYS A 8 -17.79 0.46 5.57
C LYS A 8 -17.81 0.07 4.09
N SER A 9 -16.67 -0.32 3.54
CA SER A 9 -16.50 -0.56 2.09
C SER A 9 -16.96 -1.94 1.62
N GLY A 10 -17.20 -2.88 2.54
CA GLY A 10 -17.43 -4.29 2.22
C GLY A 10 -16.18 -5.10 1.93
N LEU A 11 -15.00 -4.46 1.77
CA LEU A 11 -13.74 -5.16 1.52
C LEU A 11 -13.25 -5.86 2.79
N LYS A 12 -13.28 -7.19 2.79
CA LYS A 12 -12.79 -8.03 3.88
C LYS A 12 -11.35 -8.45 3.64
N ILE A 13 -10.51 -8.26 4.64
CA ILE A 13 -9.10 -8.64 4.64
C ILE A 13 -8.75 -9.41 5.92
N SER A 14 -7.66 -10.17 5.89
CA SER A 14 -7.06 -10.67 7.14
C SER A 14 -6.63 -9.51 8.03
N ALA A 15 -6.79 -9.67 9.35
CA ALA A 15 -6.45 -8.61 10.32
C ALA A 15 -4.94 -8.26 10.34
N LEU A 16 -4.11 -9.18 9.87
CA LEU A 16 -2.70 -8.96 9.56
C LEU A 16 -2.54 -8.97 8.05
N GLY A 17 -1.91 -7.92 7.51
CA GLY A 17 -1.47 -7.86 6.12
C GLY A 17 0.04 -8.06 6.02
N LEU A 18 0.50 -8.54 4.88
CA LEU A 18 1.93 -8.65 4.58
C LEU A 18 2.37 -7.50 3.68
N GLY A 19 3.18 -6.59 4.23
CA GLY A 19 3.89 -5.56 3.46
C GLY A 19 5.08 -6.18 2.73
N CYS A 20 5.10 -6.07 1.41
CA CYS A 20 6.10 -6.73 0.57
C CYS A 20 7.33 -5.87 0.28
N MET A 21 7.39 -4.60 0.70
CA MET A 21 8.47 -3.66 0.38
C MET A 21 9.86 -4.25 0.68
N GLY A 22 10.06 -4.80 1.87
CA GLY A 22 11.35 -5.32 2.30
C GLY A 22 11.87 -6.54 1.53
N MET A 23 11.07 -7.13 0.63
CA MET A 23 11.47 -8.28 -0.17
C MET A 23 12.40 -7.91 -1.33
N SER A 24 12.33 -6.67 -1.83
CA SER A 24 13.15 -6.19 -2.96
C SER A 24 13.61 -4.74 -2.83
N HIS A 25 13.19 -4.06 -1.77
CA HIS A 25 13.47 -2.64 -1.57
C HIS A 25 13.45 -2.30 -0.07
N GLY A 26 14.25 -1.33 0.34
CA GLY A 26 14.22 -0.76 1.68
C GLY A 26 15.53 -0.94 2.43
N TYR A 27 15.58 -1.82 3.39
CA TYR A 27 16.71 -1.96 4.32
C TYR A 27 17.65 -3.09 3.87
N GLY A 28 18.83 -2.73 3.34
CA GLY A 28 19.83 -3.68 2.87
C GLY A 28 19.60 -4.23 1.47
N ALA A 29 20.37 -5.29 1.11
CA ALA A 29 20.28 -5.92 -0.21
C ALA A 29 18.93 -6.63 -0.40
N ALA A 30 18.44 -6.65 -1.66
CA ALA A 30 17.24 -7.43 -2.00
C ALA A 30 17.42 -8.91 -1.62
N ALA A 31 16.39 -9.48 -1.01
CA ALA A 31 16.37 -10.89 -0.65
C ALA A 31 16.26 -11.80 -1.89
N ASP A 32 16.58 -13.09 -1.74
CA ASP A 32 16.41 -14.06 -2.80
C ASP A 32 14.94 -14.16 -3.21
N LYS A 33 14.67 -14.02 -4.51
CA LYS A 33 13.32 -14.01 -5.06
C LYS A 33 12.54 -15.30 -4.73
N LYS A 34 13.19 -16.46 -4.82
CA LYS A 34 12.55 -17.75 -4.58
C LYS A 34 12.19 -17.95 -3.11
N GLU A 35 13.04 -17.48 -2.21
CA GLU A 35 12.75 -17.46 -0.78
C GLU A 35 11.56 -16.56 -0.46
N MET A 36 11.48 -15.37 -1.08
CA MET A 36 10.39 -14.44 -0.86
C MET A 36 9.06 -14.94 -1.41
N ILE A 37 9.05 -15.62 -2.56
CA ILE A 37 7.87 -16.33 -3.07
C ILE A 37 7.42 -17.40 -2.06
N GLY A 38 8.35 -18.19 -1.54
CA GLY A 38 8.05 -19.19 -0.49
C GLY A 38 7.47 -18.57 0.77
N LEU A 39 7.98 -17.41 1.21
CA LEU A 39 7.46 -16.65 2.35
C LEU A 39 6.01 -16.19 2.11
N ILE A 40 5.70 -15.67 0.92
CA ILE A 40 4.34 -15.27 0.55
C ILE A 40 3.39 -16.47 0.61
N HIS A 41 3.80 -17.63 0.06
CA HIS A 41 2.99 -18.85 0.10
C HIS A 41 2.75 -19.33 1.53
N GLN A 42 3.77 -19.33 2.39
CA GLN A 42 3.61 -19.64 3.81
C GLN A 42 2.66 -18.68 4.53
N ALA A 43 2.69 -17.39 4.19
CA ALA A 43 1.77 -16.40 4.74
C ALA A 43 0.31 -16.73 4.36
N ILE A 44 0.06 -17.13 3.10
CA ILE A 44 -1.26 -17.58 2.65
C ILE A 44 -1.72 -18.81 3.43
N GLU A 45 -0.87 -19.81 3.60
CA GLU A 45 -1.17 -21.04 4.38
C GLU A 45 -1.54 -20.71 5.84
N GLN A 46 -0.98 -19.65 6.42
CA GLN A 46 -1.33 -19.15 7.74
C GLN A 46 -2.60 -18.28 7.77
N GLY A 47 -3.24 -18.07 6.61
CA GLY A 47 -4.49 -17.36 6.45
C GLY A 47 -4.36 -15.86 6.26
N ILE A 48 -3.18 -15.34 5.88
CA ILE A 48 -3.02 -13.97 5.42
C ILE A 48 -3.61 -13.87 4.02
N THR A 49 -4.51 -12.91 3.83
CA THR A 49 -5.15 -12.65 2.53
C THR A 49 -4.86 -11.25 1.99
N PHE A 50 -4.18 -10.40 2.74
CA PHE A 50 -3.93 -9.01 2.36
C PHE A 50 -2.43 -8.80 2.12
N PHE A 51 -2.06 -8.44 0.88
CA PHE A 51 -0.68 -8.23 0.42
C PHE A 51 -0.53 -6.81 -0.12
N ASP A 52 0.46 -6.08 0.38
CA ASP A 52 0.68 -4.67 0.07
C ASP A 52 2.04 -4.46 -0.61
N THR A 53 2.01 -3.87 -1.80
CA THR A 53 3.19 -3.51 -2.60
C THR A 53 3.09 -2.07 -3.11
N ALA A 54 3.98 -1.66 -4.01
CA ALA A 54 3.91 -0.39 -4.74
C ALA A 54 4.79 -0.43 -5.99
N GLU A 55 4.43 0.33 -7.03
CA GLU A 55 5.22 0.43 -8.27
C GLU A 55 6.65 0.92 -8.03
N VAL A 56 6.86 1.81 -7.06
CA VAL A 56 8.18 2.38 -6.76
C VAL A 56 9.11 1.40 -6.02
N TYR A 57 8.60 0.28 -5.50
CA TYR A 57 9.42 -0.67 -4.76
C TYR A 57 10.31 -1.48 -5.70
N GLY A 58 11.63 -1.33 -5.53
CA GLY A 58 12.67 -2.04 -6.23
C GLY A 58 13.06 -1.61 -7.65
N PRO A 59 12.81 -0.40 -8.19
CA PRO A 59 11.52 0.01 -8.72
C PRO A 59 10.95 -1.06 -9.68
N TYR A 60 9.67 -1.28 -9.59
CA TYR A 60 8.85 -2.25 -10.34
C TYR A 60 9.07 -3.74 -10.01
N THR A 61 10.30 -4.14 -9.61
CA THR A 61 10.65 -5.56 -9.39
C THR A 61 9.87 -6.20 -8.23
N ASN A 62 9.39 -5.40 -7.27
CA ASN A 62 8.56 -5.89 -6.18
C ASN A 62 7.20 -6.37 -6.68
N GLU A 63 6.53 -5.60 -7.54
CA GLU A 63 5.25 -6.01 -8.13
C GLU A 63 5.41 -7.25 -9.01
N GLU A 64 6.54 -7.42 -9.73
CA GLU A 64 6.82 -8.63 -10.50
C GLU A 64 6.96 -9.87 -9.60
N LEU A 65 7.66 -9.73 -8.46
CA LEU A 65 7.80 -10.80 -7.47
C LEU A 65 6.44 -11.16 -6.85
N VAL A 66 5.69 -10.14 -6.41
CA VAL A 66 4.36 -10.33 -5.78
C VAL A 66 3.37 -10.92 -6.78
N GLY A 67 3.38 -10.44 -8.04
CA GLY A 67 2.54 -10.95 -9.10
C GLY A 67 2.79 -12.43 -9.38
N GLU A 68 4.06 -12.84 -9.48
CA GLU A 68 4.42 -14.26 -9.68
C GLU A 68 3.99 -15.13 -8.50
N ALA A 69 4.19 -14.65 -7.28
CA ALA A 69 3.83 -15.40 -6.08
C ALA A 69 2.31 -15.56 -5.91
N LEU A 70 1.54 -14.53 -6.25
CA LEU A 70 0.09 -14.48 -6.00
C LEU A 70 -0.76 -14.95 -7.20
N GLU A 71 -0.20 -15.10 -8.40
CA GLU A 71 -0.93 -15.54 -9.58
C GLU A 71 -1.75 -16.82 -9.34
N PRO A 72 -1.21 -17.89 -8.70
CA PRO A 72 -1.99 -19.10 -8.40
C PRO A 72 -3.12 -18.89 -7.38
N TYR A 73 -3.02 -17.85 -6.55
CA TYR A 73 -3.93 -17.57 -5.43
C TYR A 73 -4.79 -16.33 -5.65
N ARG A 74 -4.77 -15.75 -6.87
CA ARG A 74 -5.38 -14.44 -7.15
C ARG A 74 -6.81 -14.28 -6.65
N LYS A 75 -7.61 -15.34 -6.70
CA LYS A 75 -9.02 -15.33 -6.29
C LYS A 75 -9.24 -15.34 -4.77
N ASP A 76 -8.20 -15.73 -4.02
CA ASP A 76 -8.27 -15.95 -2.57
C ASP A 76 -7.59 -14.82 -1.79
N VAL A 77 -6.96 -13.87 -2.50
CA VAL A 77 -6.16 -12.79 -1.89
C VAL A 77 -6.63 -11.42 -2.32
N VAL A 78 -6.32 -10.44 -1.50
CA VAL A 78 -6.51 -9.00 -1.73
C VAL A 78 -5.14 -8.38 -2.01
N ILE A 79 -4.97 -7.81 -3.18
CA ILE A 79 -3.74 -7.14 -3.58
C ILE A 79 -3.94 -5.62 -3.50
N ALA A 80 -3.10 -4.96 -2.70
CA ALA A 80 -2.98 -3.53 -2.67
C ALA A 80 -1.67 -3.08 -3.32
N THR A 81 -1.75 -2.09 -4.20
CA THR A 81 -0.56 -1.41 -4.75
C THR A 81 -0.77 0.10 -4.78
N LYS A 82 0.29 0.84 -5.14
CA LYS A 82 0.31 2.30 -5.01
C LYS A 82 0.93 2.95 -6.24
N CYS A 83 0.42 4.14 -6.59
CA CYS A 83 0.94 5.00 -7.66
C CYS A 83 1.33 6.39 -7.15
N GLY A 84 1.85 7.20 -8.05
CA GLY A 84 2.10 8.62 -7.81
C GLY A 84 3.49 8.93 -7.24
N ILE A 85 4.40 7.96 -7.23
CA ILE A 85 5.83 8.19 -7.05
C ILE A 85 6.57 7.60 -8.25
N GLN A 86 7.21 8.47 -9.02
CA GLN A 86 7.98 8.08 -10.20
C GLN A 86 9.48 8.18 -9.94
N MET A 87 10.27 7.30 -10.57
CA MET A 87 11.73 7.40 -10.57
C MET A 87 12.19 8.22 -11.77
N ILE A 88 12.69 9.44 -11.52
CA ILE A 88 13.22 10.34 -12.54
C ILE A 88 14.67 10.64 -12.19
N ASP A 89 15.60 10.31 -13.08
CA ASP A 89 17.05 10.50 -12.88
C ASP A 89 17.54 9.93 -11.54
N GLY A 90 17.04 8.74 -11.16
CA GLY A 90 17.41 8.05 -9.94
C GLY A 90 16.81 8.64 -8.65
N LYS A 91 15.90 9.62 -8.76
CA LYS A 91 15.22 10.25 -7.63
C LYS A 91 13.72 9.95 -7.63
N GLN A 92 13.17 9.79 -6.45
CA GLN A 92 11.72 9.69 -6.29
C GLN A 92 11.07 11.07 -6.42
N VAL A 93 10.11 11.19 -7.33
CA VAL A 93 9.34 12.41 -7.57
C VAL A 93 7.86 12.09 -7.41
N VAL A 94 7.16 12.88 -6.60
CA VAL A 94 5.72 12.75 -6.41
C VAL A 94 5.00 13.40 -7.60
N ILE A 95 4.17 12.62 -8.31
CA ILE A 95 3.40 13.07 -9.46
C ILE A 95 1.99 12.46 -9.38
N GLY A 96 1.02 13.28 -8.94
CA GLY A 96 -0.37 12.87 -8.77
C GLY A 96 -1.27 13.13 -9.98
N LYS A 97 -0.70 13.39 -11.17
CA LYS A 97 -1.46 13.74 -12.36
C LYS A 97 -2.29 12.56 -12.89
N PRO A 98 -3.52 12.79 -13.39
CA PRO A 98 -4.39 11.75 -13.93
C PRO A 98 -3.74 10.84 -14.97
N GLU A 99 -2.99 11.41 -15.92
CA GLU A 99 -2.31 10.64 -16.96
C GLU A 99 -1.22 9.72 -16.40
N VAL A 100 -0.54 10.14 -15.30
CA VAL A 100 0.46 9.31 -14.62
C VAL A 100 -0.22 8.19 -13.85
N ILE A 101 -1.27 8.47 -13.10
CA ILE A 101 -2.05 7.46 -12.38
C ILE A 101 -2.57 6.38 -13.35
N ARG A 102 -3.09 6.78 -14.51
CA ARG A 102 -3.59 5.86 -15.54
C ARG A 102 -2.47 5.01 -16.14
N SER A 103 -1.33 5.60 -16.45
CA SER A 103 -0.19 4.81 -16.96
C SER A 103 0.40 3.87 -15.91
N SER A 104 0.41 4.29 -14.65
CA SER A 104 0.89 3.49 -13.52
C SER A 104 0.04 2.24 -13.30
N ILE A 105 -1.29 2.34 -13.32
CA ILE A 105 -2.15 1.16 -13.14
C ILE A 105 -1.95 0.14 -14.25
N GLU A 106 -1.80 0.56 -15.51
CA GLU A 106 -1.53 -0.35 -16.63
C GLU A 106 -0.21 -1.10 -16.43
N GLY A 107 0.82 -0.42 -15.91
CA GLY A 107 2.08 -1.03 -15.52
C GLY A 107 1.92 -2.04 -14.39
N SER A 108 1.23 -1.66 -13.32
CA SER A 108 1.00 -2.50 -12.16
C SER A 108 0.22 -3.77 -12.50
N LEU A 109 -0.85 -3.67 -13.29
CA LEU A 109 -1.64 -4.83 -13.74
C LEU A 109 -0.78 -5.86 -14.50
N ARG A 110 0.10 -5.40 -15.40
CA ARG A 110 1.03 -6.30 -16.12
C ARG A 110 2.01 -6.98 -15.18
N ARG A 111 2.64 -6.24 -14.25
CA ARG A 111 3.63 -6.78 -13.31
C ARG A 111 2.99 -7.72 -12.29
N LEU A 112 1.80 -7.38 -11.81
CA LEU A 112 1.03 -8.20 -10.88
C LEU A 112 0.29 -9.38 -11.54
N ARG A 113 0.35 -9.51 -12.87
CA ARG A 113 -0.27 -10.60 -13.66
C ARG A 113 -1.77 -10.75 -13.38
N THR A 114 -2.48 -9.64 -13.33
CA THR A 114 -3.91 -9.58 -13.01
C THR A 114 -4.61 -8.54 -13.86
N ASP A 115 -5.92 -8.68 -14.02
CA ASP A 115 -6.77 -7.73 -14.74
C ASP A 115 -7.29 -6.58 -13.86
N HIS A 116 -7.19 -6.72 -12.52
CA HIS A 116 -7.57 -5.69 -11.57
C HIS A 116 -6.75 -5.78 -10.28
N VAL A 117 -6.66 -4.69 -9.54
CA VAL A 117 -6.19 -4.67 -8.15
C VAL A 117 -7.36 -4.40 -7.21
N ASP A 118 -7.30 -5.00 -6.02
CA ASP A 118 -8.40 -4.88 -5.05
C ASP A 118 -8.40 -3.52 -4.37
N LEU A 119 -7.21 -2.97 -4.08
CA LEU A 119 -7.07 -1.68 -3.42
C LEU A 119 -5.90 -0.88 -4.03
N TYR A 120 -6.20 0.30 -4.54
CA TYR A 120 -5.22 1.16 -5.21
C TYR A 120 -5.04 2.46 -4.43
N TYR A 121 -3.81 2.75 -4.03
CA TYR A 121 -3.49 3.95 -3.26
C TYR A 121 -2.80 5.02 -4.10
N LEU A 122 -3.13 6.29 -3.85
CA LEU A 122 -2.18 7.36 -4.10
C LEU A 122 -1.12 7.31 -2.99
N HIS A 123 0.14 7.03 -3.36
CA HIS A 123 1.23 6.77 -2.42
C HIS A 123 1.62 7.99 -1.59
N ARG A 124 1.64 9.18 -2.25
CA ARG A 124 1.83 10.50 -1.61
C ARG A 124 0.98 11.53 -2.32
N VAL A 125 0.46 12.46 -1.57
CA VAL A 125 -0.31 13.59 -2.13
C VAL A 125 0.63 14.55 -2.85
N ASP A 126 0.34 14.83 -4.12
CA ASP A 126 1.05 15.85 -4.90
C ASP A 126 0.44 17.22 -4.58
N PRO A 127 1.21 18.16 -4.01
CA PRO A 127 0.67 19.48 -3.69
C PRO A 127 0.31 20.33 -4.92
N ASN A 128 0.75 19.93 -6.11
CA ASN A 128 0.51 20.63 -7.36
C ASN A 128 -0.73 20.15 -8.12
N VAL A 129 -1.38 19.07 -7.63
CA VAL A 129 -2.56 18.46 -8.25
C VAL A 129 -3.72 18.48 -7.26
N PRO A 130 -4.87 19.07 -7.61
CA PRO A 130 -6.06 19.02 -6.76
C PRO A 130 -6.44 17.57 -6.45
N ILE A 131 -6.67 17.26 -5.17
CA ILE A 131 -7.01 15.87 -4.77
C ILE A 131 -8.34 15.41 -5.39
N GLU A 132 -9.19 16.34 -5.76
CA GLU A 132 -10.45 16.08 -6.44
C GLU A 132 -10.24 15.46 -7.83
N GLU A 133 -9.21 15.90 -8.58
CA GLU A 133 -8.85 15.31 -9.89
C GLU A 133 -8.35 13.87 -9.72
N VAL A 134 -7.59 13.61 -8.66
CA VAL A 134 -7.18 12.24 -8.30
C VAL A 134 -8.40 11.39 -7.99
N ALA A 135 -9.33 11.89 -7.18
CA ALA A 135 -10.53 11.15 -6.79
C ALA A 135 -11.43 10.81 -7.99
N GLU A 136 -11.62 11.75 -8.93
CA GLU A 136 -12.36 11.46 -10.18
C GLU A 136 -11.63 10.42 -11.03
N THR A 137 -10.30 10.51 -11.15
CA THR A 137 -9.50 9.50 -11.87
C THR A 137 -9.67 8.11 -11.26
N MET A 138 -9.62 7.98 -9.95
CA MET A 138 -9.82 6.69 -9.25
C MET A 138 -11.23 6.14 -9.45
N LYS A 139 -12.25 7.00 -9.47
CA LYS A 139 -13.62 6.62 -9.79
C LYS A 139 -13.76 6.07 -11.20
N GLU A 140 -13.13 6.73 -12.19
CA GLU A 140 -13.11 6.25 -13.57
C GLU A 140 -12.40 4.90 -13.70
N LEU A 141 -11.24 4.71 -13.06
CA LEU A 141 -10.51 3.44 -13.05
C LEU A 141 -11.32 2.30 -12.44
N LYS A 142 -12.15 2.60 -11.42
CA LYS A 142 -13.09 1.61 -10.89
C LYS A 142 -14.19 1.29 -11.88
N GLN A 143 -14.75 2.28 -12.57
CA GLN A 143 -15.76 2.04 -13.63
C GLN A 143 -15.20 1.20 -14.78
N GLU A 144 -13.90 1.36 -15.08
CA GLU A 144 -13.17 0.54 -16.05
C GLU A 144 -12.87 -0.88 -15.52
N GLY A 145 -13.13 -1.17 -14.26
CA GLY A 145 -12.85 -2.46 -13.62
C GLY A 145 -11.39 -2.73 -13.30
N LYS A 146 -10.51 -1.73 -13.42
CA LYS A 146 -9.07 -1.87 -13.16
C LYS A 146 -8.72 -1.85 -11.68
N ILE A 147 -9.54 -1.19 -10.87
CA ILE A 147 -9.42 -1.17 -9.41
C ILE A 147 -10.79 -1.46 -8.80
N LEU A 148 -10.84 -2.12 -7.65
CA LEU A 148 -12.09 -2.36 -6.95
C LEU A 148 -12.34 -1.33 -5.83
N HIS A 149 -11.28 -0.90 -5.18
CA HIS A 149 -11.27 0.06 -4.08
C HIS A 149 -10.10 1.02 -4.23
N TRP A 150 -10.18 2.17 -3.57
CA TRP A 150 -9.09 3.13 -3.57
C TRP A 150 -8.84 3.74 -2.20
N GLY A 151 -7.65 4.30 -2.03
CA GLY A 151 -7.24 4.93 -0.78
C GLY A 151 -6.14 5.96 -0.96
N LEU A 152 -5.77 6.59 0.15
CA LEU A 152 -4.64 7.53 0.23
C LEU A 152 -3.63 7.02 1.24
N SER A 153 -2.34 7.34 1.03
CA SER A 153 -1.27 7.08 1.98
C SER A 153 -0.68 8.38 2.48
N GLU A 154 -0.49 8.49 3.81
CA GLU A 154 0.08 9.67 4.49
C GLU A 154 -0.60 11.00 4.13
N ALA A 155 -1.93 11.00 4.00
CA ALA A 155 -2.71 12.18 3.68
C ALA A 155 -3.22 12.88 4.95
N GLY A 156 -3.20 14.21 4.94
CA GLY A 156 -3.78 15.01 6.01
C GLY A 156 -5.31 15.00 6.00
N VAL A 157 -5.92 15.21 7.15
CA VAL A 157 -7.38 15.11 7.38
C VAL A 157 -8.20 15.95 6.40
N GLN A 158 -7.77 17.17 6.10
CA GLN A 158 -8.49 18.04 5.16
C GLN A 158 -8.48 17.48 3.73
N THR A 159 -7.35 16.91 3.31
CA THR A 159 -7.23 16.25 2.00
C THR A 159 -8.11 15.00 1.93
N ILE A 160 -8.15 14.22 3.00
CA ILE A 160 -9.01 13.04 3.12
C ILE A 160 -10.49 13.42 2.97
N ARG A 161 -10.96 14.45 3.68
CA ARG A 161 -12.35 14.94 3.59
C ARG A 161 -12.71 15.38 2.18
N ARG A 162 -11.86 16.16 1.54
CA ARG A 162 -12.06 16.65 0.16
C ARG A 162 -12.13 15.48 -0.83
N ALA A 163 -11.18 14.57 -0.76
CA ALA A 163 -11.16 13.38 -1.60
C ALA A 163 -12.40 12.49 -1.41
N HIS A 164 -12.75 12.22 -0.16
CA HIS A 164 -13.90 11.37 0.21
C HIS A 164 -15.24 11.97 -0.26
N GLN A 165 -15.35 13.28 -0.28
CA GLN A 165 -16.55 14.00 -0.75
C GLN A 165 -16.78 13.83 -2.26
N VAL A 166 -15.71 13.72 -3.05
CA VAL A 166 -15.78 13.50 -4.50
C VAL A 166 -16.06 12.02 -4.81
N TYR A 167 -15.26 11.15 -4.21
CA TYR A 167 -15.44 9.71 -4.35
C TYR A 167 -15.05 8.99 -3.06
N PRO A 168 -15.97 8.21 -2.43
CA PRO A 168 -15.71 7.61 -1.14
C PRO A 168 -14.43 6.78 -1.09
N LEU A 169 -13.56 7.12 -0.13
CA LEU A 169 -12.34 6.38 0.18
C LEU A 169 -12.66 5.09 0.92
N THR A 170 -11.97 4.01 0.57
CA THR A 170 -12.04 2.73 1.27
C THR A 170 -11.10 2.69 2.46
N ALA A 171 -9.86 3.17 2.29
CA ALA A 171 -8.84 3.08 3.32
C ALA A 171 -7.85 4.24 3.29
N ILE A 172 -7.29 4.52 4.45
CA ILE A 172 -6.09 5.35 4.61
C ILE A 172 -4.97 4.46 5.16
N GLN A 173 -3.78 4.57 4.54
CA GLN A 173 -2.57 3.90 5.02
C GLN A 173 -1.63 4.93 5.63
N SER A 174 -1.28 4.78 6.92
CA SER A 174 -0.34 5.67 7.61
C SER A 174 0.52 4.93 8.63
N GLU A 175 1.68 5.50 8.97
CA GLU A 175 2.53 4.97 10.03
C GLU A 175 1.79 5.00 11.36
N TYR A 176 1.81 3.86 12.08
CA TYR A 176 1.23 3.76 13.41
C TYR A 176 1.86 2.64 14.21
N SER A 177 2.37 2.98 15.39
CA SER A 177 3.03 2.02 16.29
C SER A 177 2.92 2.52 17.74
N MET A 178 3.44 1.77 18.69
CA MET A 178 3.62 2.27 20.06
C MET A 178 4.56 3.49 20.12
N TRP A 179 5.36 3.67 19.11
CA TRP A 179 6.36 4.74 18.95
C TRP A 179 5.80 5.97 18.25
N TRP A 180 5.00 5.79 17.19
CA TRP A 180 4.40 6.85 16.40
C TRP A 180 2.89 6.85 16.55
N ARG A 181 2.36 7.80 17.33
CA ARG A 181 0.95 7.84 17.72
C ARG A 181 0.19 9.06 17.20
N GLU A 182 0.75 9.81 16.26
CA GLU A 182 0.12 10.98 15.67
C GLU A 182 -1.29 10.70 15.08
N PRO A 183 -1.57 9.52 14.46
CA PRO A 183 -2.91 9.22 13.96
C PRO A 183 -4.02 9.30 15.01
N GLU A 184 -3.72 9.13 16.28
CA GLU A 184 -4.74 9.16 17.35
C GLU A 184 -5.37 10.55 17.57
N LYS A 185 -4.66 11.63 17.19
CA LYS A 185 -5.10 13.00 17.45
C LYS A 185 -6.29 13.40 16.60
N GLU A 186 -6.17 13.26 15.29
CA GLU A 186 -7.18 13.72 14.33
C GLU A 186 -7.55 12.66 13.29
N LEU A 187 -6.59 11.85 12.86
CA LEU A 187 -6.80 10.90 11.76
C LEU A 187 -7.82 9.83 12.14
N LEU A 188 -7.58 9.06 13.20
CA LEU A 188 -8.47 7.96 13.60
C LEU A 188 -9.90 8.43 13.88
N PRO A 189 -10.15 9.53 14.63
CA PRO A 189 -11.49 10.08 14.80
C PRO A 189 -12.16 10.45 13.47
N THR A 190 -11.40 11.03 12.53
CA THR A 190 -11.94 11.39 11.20
C THR A 190 -12.30 10.14 10.38
N LEU A 191 -11.47 9.11 10.40
CA LEU A 191 -11.75 7.87 9.67
C LEU A 191 -12.97 7.15 10.24
N GLU A 192 -13.15 7.15 11.56
CA GLU A 192 -14.32 6.59 12.22
C GLU A 192 -15.61 7.34 11.81
N GLU A 193 -15.58 8.68 11.85
CA GLU A 193 -16.66 9.54 11.39
C GLU A 193 -17.08 9.23 9.95
N LEU A 194 -16.10 9.11 9.04
CA LEU A 194 -16.33 8.91 7.61
C LEU A 194 -16.56 7.44 7.23
N GLY A 195 -16.33 6.50 8.13
CA GLY A 195 -16.44 5.07 7.86
C GLY A 195 -15.34 4.53 6.95
N ILE A 196 -14.15 5.14 6.99
CA ILE A 196 -12.96 4.75 6.20
C ILE A 196 -12.11 3.79 7.00
N GLY A 197 -11.58 2.74 6.36
CA GLY A 197 -10.66 1.79 6.98
C GLY A 197 -9.28 2.39 7.25
N PHE A 198 -8.59 1.86 8.26
CA PHE A 198 -7.22 2.24 8.57
C PHE A 198 -6.27 1.05 8.39
N VAL A 199 -5.21 1.26 7.63
CA VAL A 199 -4.15 0.27 7.38
C VAL A 199 -2.84 0.83 7.96
N PRO A 200 -2.46 0.44 9.18
CA PRO A 200 -1.22 0.89 9.78
C PRO A 200 -0.01 0.20 9.13
N PHE A 201 1.04 0.96 8.83
CA PHE A 201 2.33 0.38 8.44
C PHE A 201 3.39 0.63 9.53
N SER A 202 4.49 -0.12 9.46
CA SER A 202 5.60 -0.10 10.42
C SER A 202 5.20 -0.24 11.89
N PRO A 203 4.29 -1.18 12.25
CA PRO A 203 3.85 -1.32 13.64
C PRO A 203 4.97 -1.74 14.60
N LEU A 204 6.06 -2.30 14.07
CA LEU A 204 7.25 -2.71 14.81
C LEU A 204 8.37 -1.65 14.81
N GLY A 205 8.09 -0.42 14.36
CA GLY A 205 9.06 0.68 14.35
C GLY A 205 10.33 0.33 13.56
N LYS A 206 10.16 -0.22 12.35
CA LYS A 206 11.28 -0.65 11.48
C LYS A 206 12.22 -1.66 12.14
N GLY A 207 11.67 -2.57 12.94
CA GLY A 207 12.42 -3.59 13.65
C GLY A 207 12.86 -3.20 15.07
N PHE A 208 12.83 -1.92 15.44
CA PHE A 208 13.28 -1.47 16.74
C PHE A 208 12.47 -2.07 17.90
N LEU A 209 11.17 -2.23 17.73
CA LEU A 209 10.26 -2.76 18.74
C LEU A 209 10.26 -4.29 18.83
N THR A 210 11.08 -4.98 18.06
CA THR A 210 11.17 -6.47 18.10
C THR A 210 12.06 -6.98 19.22
N GLY A 211 12.90 -6.14 19.83
CA GLY A 211 13.92 -6.51 20.80
C GLY A 211 15.20 -7.09 20.17
N ASN A 212 15.29 -7.17 18.84
CA ASN A 212 16.50 -7.66 18.14
C ASN A 212 17.59 -6.59 18.00
N ILE A 213 17.24 -5.32 18.19
CA ILE A 213 18.19 -4.20 18.14
C ILE A 213 18.63 -3.88 19.56
N SER A 214 19.94 -3.91 19.82
CA SER A 214 20.57 -3.59 21.10
C SER A 214 21.47 -2.34 20.96
N ARG A 215 22.07 -1.90 22.09
CA ARG A 215 23.07 -0.82 22.08
C ARG A 215 24.34 -1.16 21.30
N ASP A 216 24.62 -2.46 21.13
CA ASP A 216 25.81 -2.97 20.46
C ASP A 216 25.53 -3.33 18.98
N THR A 217 24.30 -3.13 18.50
CA THR A 217 23.92 -3.37 17.11
C THR A 217 24.68 -2.41 16.20
N GLN A 218 25.41 -2.95 15.25
CA GLN A 218 26.09 -2.18 14.21
C GLN A 218 25.27 -2.28 12.92
N PHE A 219 24.93 -1.12 12.38
CA PHE A 219 24.24 -1.04 11.09
C PHE A 219 25.26 -1.00 9.96
N GLY A 220 24.95 -1.66 8.84
CA GLY A 220 25.76 -1.62 7.65
C GLY A 220 25.71 -0.24 6.96
N LYS A 221 26.57 -0.06 5.93
CA LYS A 221 26.58 1.20 5.16
C LYS A 221 25.33 1.36 4.28
N ASP A 222 24.63 0.26 4.02
CA ASP A 222 23.46 0.17 3.14
C ASP A 222 22.16 -0.01 3.92
N ASP A 223 22.20 0.22 5.26
CA ASP A 223 21.06 0.06 6.16
C ASP A 223 20.38 1.41 6.48
#